data_7924763a5df7f59555134bf6008272f5
#
_entry.id   7924763a5df7f59555134bf6008272f5
#
_cell.length_a   1.000
_cell.length_b   1.000
_cell.length_c   1.000
_cell.angle_alpha   90.00
_cell.angle_beta   90.00
_cell.angle_gamma   90.00
#
_symmetry.space_group_name_H-M   'P 1'
#
loop_
_entity.id
_entity.type
_entity.pdbx_description
1 polymer ?
#
loop_
_entity_poly.entity_id
_entity_poly.type
_entity_poly.pdbx_seq_one_letter_code
_entity_poly.pdbx_strand_id
1 'polypeptide(L)'
;MKKIFTLLFFSLWINTMVSAQSANYGYAFTDKDGNAYSTDAITCNQAEDDGFGIVEIPSGLYINNIDADEGTKVAIQANITKIDNGQVRLCFPVNCISYHSTGEQKMTETTEIAKGEVKNLQTEWLPEEEGTCTVIYTATVYSGIVKKGSFAITVNYQYGVAGITATIVKNVKFQAAFDLSGRRLAIGKRGLSIVRMADGTVRKVVK
;
A
#
# COMPACT_ATOMS: atom_id res chain seq x y z
N MET A 1 -37.20 -58.34 15.05
CA MET A 1 -36.53 -57.62 13.97
C MET A 1 -36.50 -56.14 14.36
N LYS A 2 -35.39 -55.73 14.96
CA LYS A 2 -35.20 -54.33 15.40
C LYS A 2 -34.38 -53.57 14.34
N LYS A 3 -34.97 -52.59 13.69
CA LYS A 3 -34.28 -51.72 12.74
C LYS A 3 -33.62 -50.59 13.52
N ILE A 4 -32.29 -50.64 13.54
CA ILE A 4 -31.44 -49.55 14.12
C ILE A 4 -31.31 -48.49 13.05
N PHE A 5 -31.86 -47.31 13.34
CA PHE A 5 -31.75 -46.11 12.50
C PHE A 5 -30.49 -45.38 12.93
N THR A 6 -29.42 -45.54 12.17
CA THR A 6 -28.16 -44.83 12.42
C THR A 6 -28.26 -43.42 11.77
N LEU A 7 -28.50 -42.42 12.61
CA LEU A 7 -28.49 -41.04 12.22
C LEU A 7 -27.03 -40.60 12.08
N LEU A 8 -26.55 -40.47 10.84
CA LEU A 8 -25.24 -39.92 10.55
C LEU A 8 -25.34 -38.39 10.68
N PHE A 9 -24.85 -37.87 11.81
CA PHE A 9 -24.64 -36.42 11.98
C PHE A 9 -23.40 -36.02 11.16
N PHE A 10 -23.63 -35.52 9.97
CA PHE A 10 -22.62 -34.82 9.17
C PHE A 10 -22.42 -33.43 9.78
N SER A 11 -21.52 -33.32 10.76
CA SER A 11 -21.10 -32.01 11.27
C SER A 11 -20.25 -31.32 10.20
N LEU A 12 -20.90 -30.42 9.49
CA LEU A 12 -20.23 -29.47 8.59
C LEU A 12 -19.34 -28.55 9.43
N TRP A 13 -18.07 -28.88 9.53
CA TRP A 13 -17.07 -28.01 10.09
C TRP A 13 -16.85 -26.86 9.07
N ILE A 14 -17.62 -25.80 9.19
CA ILE A 14 -17.30 -24.54 8.55
C ILE A 14 -16.09 -24.00 9.29
N ASN A 15 -14.89 -24.28 8.76
CA ASN A 15 -13.69 -23.54 9.13
C ASN A 15 -13.87 -22.10 8.63
N THR A 16 -14.52 -21.27 9.42
CA THR A 16 -14.33 -19.82 9.32
C THR A 16 -12.88 -19.59 9.69
N MET A 17 -12.04 -19.38 8.69
CA MET A 17 -10.75 -18.76 8.91
C MET A 17 -11.04 -17.34 9.42
N VAL A 18 -11.25 -17.23 10.71
CA VAL A 18 -11.13 -15.95 11.40
C VAL A 18 -9.66 -15.60 11.26
N SER A 19 -9.37 -14.77 10.29
CA SER A 19 -8.10 -14.04 10.25
C SER A 19 -8.01 -13.36 11.62
N ALA A 20 -7.12 -13.84 12.46
CA ALA A 20 -6.83 -13.22 13.74
C ALA A 20 -6.06 -11.93 13.47
N GLN A 21 -6.76 -10.92 12.97
CA GLN A 21 -6.33 -9.57 13.22
C GLN A 21 -6.45 -9.41 14.74
N SER A 22 -5.30 -9.49 15.39
CA SER A 22 -5.13 -9.14 16.80
C SER A 22 -5.91 -7.85 17.05
N ALA A 23 -6.60 -7.80 18.18
CA ALA A 23 -7.44 -6.68 18.56
C ALA A 23 -6.67 -5.35 18.35
N ASN A 24 -6.92 -4.67 17.26
CA ASN A 24 -6.23 -3.46 16.81
C ASN A 24 -6.75 -2.24 17.57
N TYR A 25 -7.29 -2.49 18.76
CA TYR A 25 -7.85 -1.45 19.66
C TYR A 25 -8.85 -0.53 18.95
N GLY A 26 -9.64 -1.10 18.02
CA GLY A 26 -10.65 -0.38 17.26
C GLY A 26 -10.12 0.38 16.04
N TYR A 27 -8.84 0.25 15.72
CA TYR A 27 -8.23 0.83 14.51
C TYR A 27 -7.84 -0.25 13.51
N ALA A 28 -7.73 0.11 12.23
CA ALA A 28 -7.16 -0.76 11.19
C ALA A 28 -6.41 0.05 10.13
N PHE A 29 -5.40 -0.57 9.52
CA PHE A 29 -4.89 -0.11 8.25
C PHE A 29 -5.88 -0.47 7.14
N THR A 30 -6.21 0.49 6.29
CA THR A 30 -7.24 0.36 5.26
C THR A 30 -6.78 0.95 3.94
N ASP A 31 -7.53 0.68 2.88
CA ASP A 31 -7.48 1.47 1.65
C ASP A 31 -8.23 2.80 1.81
N LYS A 32 -8.28 3.60 0.74
CA LYS A 32 -8.97 4.89 0.72
C LYS A 32 -10.49 4.81 0.96
N ASP A 33 -11.08 3.64 0.71
CA ASP A 33 -12.52 3.38 0.86
C ASP A 33 -12.86 2.82 2.25
N GLY A 34 -11.84 2.67 3.13
CA GLY A 34 -11.99 2.19 4.50
C GLY A 34 -12.02 0.68 4.62
N ASN A 35 -11.74 -0.08 3.55
CA ASN A 35 -11.67 -1.54 3.60
C ASN A 35 -10.35 -1.96 4.24
N ALA A 36 -10.42 -2.73 5.31
CA ALA A 36 -9.24 -3.24 5.99
C ALA A 36 -8.46 -4.22 5.12
N TYR A 37 -7.14 -4.13 5.15
CA TYR A 37 -6.29 -5.11 4.48
C TYR A 37 -6.43 -6.47 5.17
N SER A 38 -6.64 -7.51 4.37
CA SER A 38 -6.76 -8.90 4.85
C SER A 38 -5.40 -9.59 5.03
N THR A 39 -4.33 -8.92 4.64
CA THR A 39 -2.94 -9.44 4.69
C THR A 39 -2.06 -8.49 5.48
N ASP A 40 -1.03 -9.03 6.11
CA ASP A 40 -0.04 -8.25 6.86
C ASP A 40 1.03 -7.60 5.95
N ALA A 41 0.92 -7.81 4.63
CA ALA A 41 1.84 -7.24 3.65
C ALA A 41 1.13 -6.85 2.35
N ILE A 42 1.52 -5.70 1.79
CA ILE A 42 1.09 -5.21 0.48
C ILE A 42 2.30 -4.90 -0.39
N THR A 43 2.10 -4.88 -1.71
CA THR A 43 3.14 -4.51 -2.68
C THR A 43 2.70 -3.30 -3.49
N CYS A 44 3.53 -2.27 -3.55
CA CYS A 44 3.31 -1.01 -4.24
C CYS A 44 4.35 -0.83 -5.35
N ASN A 45 3.89 -0.69 -6.59
CA ASN A 45 4.75 -0.54 -7.78
C ASN A 45 4.22 0.48 -8.78
N GLN A 46 3.21 1.26 -8.39
CA GLN A 46 2.68 2.34 -9.21
C GLN A 46 3.49 3.60 -8.93
N ALA A 47 4.35 3.94 -9.88
CA ALA A 47 5.14 5.16 -9.79
C ALA A 47 4.32 6.34 -10.31
N GLU A 48 4.35 7.42 -9.56
CA GLU A 48 3.78 8.72 -9.92
C GLU A 48 4.92 9.73 -10.09
N ASP A 49 4.73 10.73 -10.94
CA ASP A 49 5.65 11.85 -11.11
C ASP A 49 4.98 13.08 -10.47
N ASP A 50 5.66 13.73 -9.55
CA ASP A 50 5.15 14.93 -8.87
C ASP A 50 5.07 16.16 -9.77
N GLY A 51 5.47 16.04 -11.04
CA GLY A 51 5.53 17.12 -12.03
C GLY A 51 6.83 17.95 -11.97
N PHE A 52 7.71 17.65 -11.03
CA PHE A 52 9.04 18.28 -10.88
C PHE A 52 10.17 17.29 -11.18
N GLY A 53 9.84 16.06 -11.61
CA GLY A 53 10.80 15.01 -11.95
C GLY A 53 11.20 14.13 -10.77
N ILE A 54 10.50 14.21 -9.65
CA ILE A 54 10.64 13.30 -8.53
C ILE A 54 9.67 12.15 -8.73
N VAL A 55 10.19 10.93 -8.70
CA VAL A 55 9.36 9.72 -8.74
C VAL A 55 8.91 9.40 -7.32
N GLU A 56 7.61 9.18 -7.16
CA GLU A 56 6.99 8.78 -5.90
C GLU A 56 6.24 7.46 -6.09
N ILE A 57 6.34 6.57 -5.12
CA ILE A 57 5.55 5.34 -5.08
C ILE A 57 4.71 5.38 -3.82
N PRO A 58 3.45 5.81 -3.90
CA PRO A 58 2.57 5.89 -2.75
C PRO A 58 2.20 4.48 -2.25
N SER A 59 2.08 4.34 -0.94
CA SER A 59 1.61 3.09 -0.34
C SER A 59 0.10 2.88 -0.49
N GLY A 60 -0.65 3.97 -0.60
CA GLY A 60 -2.10 3.94 -0.53
C GLY A 60 -2.64 3.52 0.85
N LEU A 61 -1.84 3.66 1.92
CA LEU A 61 -2.25 3.34 3.27
C LEU A 61 -3.07 4.44 3.91
N TYR A 62 -4.16 4.04 4.51
CA TYR A 62 -4.99 4.84 5.41
C TYR A 62 -5.08 4.16 6.76
N ILE A 63 -5.46 4.92 7.78
CA ILE A 63 -5.86 4.39 9.08
C ILE A 63 -7.31 4.78 9.35
N ASN A 64 -8.10 3.78 9.76
CA ASN A 64 -9.52 3.94 10.07
C ASN A 64 -9.74 3.68 11.56
N ASN A 65 -10.49 4.57 12.21
CA ASN A 65 -11.08 4.28 13.51
C ASN A 65 -12.42 3.56 13.30
N ILE A 66 -12.40 2.24 13.41
CA ILE A 66 -13.58 1.39 13.22
C ILE A 66 -14.48 1.47 14.47
N ASP A 67 -13.90 1.28 15.65
CA ASP A 67 -14.62 1.20 16.92
C ASP A 67 -13.68 1.40 18.13
N ALA A 68 -12.77 2.37 18.04
CA ALA A 68 -11.87 2.65 19.15
C ALA A 68 -12.57 3.37 20.30
N ASP A 69 -12.09 3.13 21.51
CA ASP A 69 -12.55 3.82 22.71
C ASP A 69 -12.37 5.34 22.57
N GLU A 70 -13.30 6.10 23.11
CA GLU A 70 -13.23 7.57 23.12
C GLU A 70 -11.95 8.06 23.82
N GLY A 71 -11.35 9.12 23.29
CA GLY A 71 -10.10 9.72 23.79
C GLY A 71 -8.84 8.89 23.50
N THR A 72 -8.94 7.84 22.69
CA THR A 72 -7.74 7.15 22.23
C THR A 72 -7.06 7.93 21.09
N LYS A 73 -5.73 7.84 21.04
CA LYS A 73 -4.89 8.49 20.03
C LYS A 73 -3.98 7.48 19.39
N VAL A 74 -3.60 7.73 18.17
CA VAL A 74 -2.68 6.86 17.40
C VAL A 74 -1.48 7.65 16.93
N ALA A 75 -0.31 7.02 16.98
CA ALA A 75 0.93 7.48 16.36
C ALA A 75 1.44 6.40 15.39
N ILE A 76 2.05 6.83 14.31
CA ILE A 76 2.59 5.94 13.28
C ILE A 76 4.12 6.00 13.31
N GLN A 77 4.76 4.84 13.18
CA GLN A 77 6.19 4.69 13.03
C GLN A 77 6.47 3.92 11.74
N ALA A 78 7.42 4.39 10.95
CA ALA A 78 7.99 3.62 9.85
C ALA A 78 9.32 2.98 10.31
N ASN A 79 9.52 1.72 9.96
CA ASN A 79 10.76 0.99 10.14
C ASN A 79 11.19 0.41 8.79
N ILE A 80 12.19 1.01 8.18
CA ILE A 80 12.77 0.50 6.94
C ILE A 80 13.58 -0.75 7.27
N THR A 81 13.18 -1.90 6.72
CA THR A 81 13.91 -3.17 6.86
C THR A 81 14.83 -3.45 5.69
N LYS A 82 14.50 -2.89 4.53
CA LYS A 82 15.32 -2.91 3.32
C LYS A 82 15.10 -1.63 2.53
N ILE A 83 16.16 -1.04 2.01
CA ILE A 83 16.13 0.07 1.06
C ILE A 83 17.34 -0.02 0.15
N ASP A 84 17.12 -0.07 -1.16
CA ASP A 84 18.22 -0.10 -2.13
C ASP A 84 18.74 1.33 -2.40
N ASN A 85 17.84 2.32 -2.48
CA ASN A 85 18.17 3.74 -2.68
C ASN A 85 17.00 4.65 -2.26
N GLY A 86 17.20 5.98 -2.32
CA GLY A 86 16.17 6.97 -2.08
C GLY A 86 15.80 7.13 -0.60
N GLN A 87 14.56 7.56 -0.34
CA GLN A 87 14.05 7.80 1.00
C GLN A 87 12.57 7.41 1.12
N VAL A 88 12.12 7.14 2.33
CA VAL A 88 10.70 6.94 2.67
C VAL A 88 10.19 8.20 3.34
N ARG A 89 9.05 8.71 2.90
CA ARG A 89 8.34 9.84 3.50
C ARG A 89 7.05 9.36 4.16
N LEU A 90 6.77 9.87 5.35
CA LEU A 90 5.56 9.61 6.12
C LEU A 90 5.03 10.96 6.62
N CYS A 91 3.86 11.40 6.15
CA CYS A 91 3.23 12.65 6.56
C CYS A 91 1.94 12.36 7.34
N PHE A 92 2.04 12.31 8.67
CA PHE A 92 0.91 12.03 9.55
C PHE A 92 1.09 12.68 10.92
N PRO A 93 0.06 13.27 11.53
CA PRO A 93 -1.23 13.63 10.92
C PRO A 93 -1.13 14.82 9.96
N VAL A 94 -0.07 15.63 10.09
CA VAL A 94 0.18 16.84 9.27
C VAL A 94 1.65 16.93 8.89
N ASN A 95 2.57 16.74 9.86
CA ASN A 95 4.01 16.89 9.65
C ASN A 95 4.60 15.67 8.95
N CYS A 96 5.58 15.91 8.08
CA CYS A 96 6.29 14.87 7.35
C CYS A 96 7.60 14.49 8.05
N ILE A 97 7.89 13.21 8.08
CA ILE A 97 9.15 12.63 8.53
C ILE A 97 9.77 11.87 7.37
N SER A 98 11.04 12.15 7.08
CA SER A 98 11.83 11.38 6.12
C SER A 98 12.75 10.39 6.83
N TYR A 99 12.86 9.20 6.23
CA TYR A 99 13.70 8.08 6.66
C TYR A 99 14.62 7.73 5.49
N HIS A 100 15.93 7.63 5.76
CA HIS A 100 16.93 7.44 4.72
C HIS A 100 17.66 6.10 4.82
N SER A 101 17.52 5.41 5.95
CA SER A 101 18.26 4.17 6.20
C SER A 101 17.46 3.20 7.08
N THR A 102 17.91 1.96 7.07
CA THR A 102 17.38 0.93 7.98
C THR A 102 17.69 1.26 9.43
N GLY A 103 16.76 0.91 10.33
CA GLY A 103 16.93 1.07 11.78
C GLY A 103 16.61 2.46 12.31
N GLU A 104 16.23 3.43 11.49
CA GLU A 104 15.70 4.69 11.98
C GLU A 104 14.37 4.46 12.70
N GLN A 105 14.25 5.01 13.92
CA GLN A 105 13.06 4.86 14.75
C GLN A 105 12.47 6.23 15.10
N LYS A 106 11.82 6.83 14.14
CA LYS A 106 11.08 8.08 14.32
C LYS A 106 9.59 7.78 14.38
N MET A 107 8.87 8.44 15.26
CA MET A 107 7.42 8.29 15.42
C MET A 107 6.75 9.63 15.15
N THR A 108 5.58 9.60 14.55
CA THR A 108 4.75 10.78 14.36
C THR A 108 4.20 11.30 15.70
N GLU A 109 3.64 12.49 15.68
CA GLU A 109 2.81 12.96 16.78
C GLU A 109 1.57 12.05 16.93
N THR A 110 1.05 11.98 18.16
CA THR A 110 -0.21 11.28 18.41
C THR A 110 -1.39 12.13 17.95
N THR A 111 -2.35 11.50 17.27
CA THR A 111 -3.60 12.17 16.88
C THR A 111 -4.82 11.34 17.21
N GLU A 112 -5.88 12.01 17.52
CA GLU A 112 -7.22 11.43 17.65
C GLU A 112 -7.86 11.34 16.26
N ILE A 113 -8.50 10.22 15.98
CA ILE A 113 -9.24 9.99 14.73
C ILE A 113 -10.68 9.72 15.14
N ALA A 114 -11.62 10.47 14.60
CA ALA A 114 -13.04 10.30 14.94
C ALA A 114 -13.53 8.92 14.49
N LYS A 115 -14.51 8.37 15.20
CA LYS A 115 -15.09 7.06 14.85
C LYS A 115 -15.64 7.07 13.43
N GLY A 116 -15.22 6.10 12.62
CA GLY A 116 -15.56 5.99 11.20
C GLY A 116 -14.74 6.89 10.26
N GLU A 117 -13.84 7.73 10.79
CA GLU A 117 -12.93 8.54 9.97
C GLU A 117 -11.83 7.68 9.39
N VAL A 118 -11.61 7.83 8.07
CA VAL A 118 -10.51 7.22 7.31
C VAL A 118 -9.48 8.29 7.01
N LYS A 119 -8.29 8.18 7.59
CA LYS A 119 -7.24 9.19 7.49
C LYS A 119 -6.06 8.68 6.68
N ASN A 120 -5.69 9.44 5.62
CA ASN A 120 -4.53 9.12 4.79
C ASN A 120 -3.23 9.25 5.60
N LEU A 121 -2.35 8.27 5.51
CA LEU A 121 -1.03 8.31 6.13
C LEU A 121 -0.01 9.05 5.26
N GLN A 122 -0.30 9.26 3.99
CA GLN A 122 0.61 9.88 3.00
C GLN A 122 2.02 9.29 3.11
N THR A 123 2.08 7.97 2.98
CA THR A 123 3.34 7.23 3.01
C THR A 123 3.76 6.85 1.61
N GLU A 124 5.03 7.08 1.30
CA GLU A 124 5.58 6.84 -0.03
C GLU A 124 7.07 6.55 0.04
N TRP A 125 7.56 5.83 -0.94
CA TRP A 125 8.99 5.72 -1.22
C TRP A 125 9.33 6.60 -2.42
N LEU A 126 10.41 7.37 -2.29
CA LEU A 126 10.96 8.23 -3.33
C LEU A 126 12.28 7.60 -3.81
N PRO A 127 12.23 6.72 -4.81
CA PRO A 127 13.44 6.11 -5.38
C PRO A 127 14.23 7.11 -6.22
N GLU A 128 15.55 7.00 -6.17
CA GLU A 128 16.48 7.71 -7.06
C GLU A 128 16.79 6.87 -8.31
N GLU A 129 16.76 5.54 -8.17
CA GLU A 129 17.05 4.55 -9.21
C GLU A 129 16.08 3.38 -9.09
N GLU A 130 16.12 2.47 -10.08
CA GLU A 130 15.41 1.18 -10.00
C GLU A 130 15.84 0.41 -8.74
N GLY A 131 14.88 -0.24 -8.07
CA GLY A 131 15.18 -0.97 -6.85
C GLY A 131 13.94 -1.34 -6.05
N THR A 132 14.17 -1.68 -4.79
CA THR A 132 13.13 -2.09 -3.85
C THR A 132 13.33 -1.42 -2.49
N CYS A 133 12.21 -1.21 -1.81
CA CYS A 133 12.21 -0.77 -0.42
C CYS A 133 11.15 -1.55 0.35
N THR A 134 11.48 -2.03 1.56
CA THR A 134 10.53 -2.72 2.45
C THR A 134 10.43 -1.95 3.76
N VAL A 135 9.21 -1.57 4.10
CA VAL A 135 8.90 -0.78 5.29
C VAL A 135 7.83 -1.48 6.12
N ILE A 136 8.04 -1.55 7.42
CA ILE A 136 7.00 -1.94 8.38
C ILE A 136 6.44 -0.66 8.99
N TYR A 137 5.17 -0.37 8.70
CA TYR A 137 4.43 0.70 9.36
C TYR A 137 3.72 0.15 10.58
N THR A 138 4.00 0.75 11.74
CA THR A 138 3.43 0.35 13.02
C THR A 138 2.56 1.48 13.55
N ALA A 139 1.29 1.19 13.77
CA ALA A 139 0.39 2.06 14.51
C ALA A 139 0.42 1.71 15.99
N THR A 140 0.68 2.69 16.85
CA THR A 140 0.65 2.53 18.31
C THR A 140 -0.52 3.33 18.87
N VAL A 141 -1.38 2.65 19.61
CA VAL A 141 -2.59 3.23 20.22
C VAL A 141 -2.33 3.60 21.69
N TYR A 142 -2.76 4.78 22.06
CA TYR A 142 -2.62 5.35 23.41
C TYR A 142 -3.99 5.74 23.98
N SER A 143 -4.13 5.62 25.29
CA SER A 143 -5.21 6.26 26.07
C SER A 143 -4.54 7.22 27.06
N GLY A 144 -4.70 8.51 26.85
CA GLY A 144 -3.85 9.50 27.51
C GLY A 144 -2.37 9.28 27.15
N ILE A 145 -1.55 9.02 28.18
CA ILE A 145 -0.11 8.72 28.03
C ILE A 145 0.19 7.21 28.04
N VAL A 146 -0.82 6.37 28.26
CA VAL A 146 -0.65 4.92 28.41
C VAL A 146 -0.76 4.24 27.05
N LYS A 147 0.31 3.52 26.66
CA LYS A 147 0.28 2.65 25.47
C LYS A 147 -0.66 1.49 25.71
N LYS A 148 -1.68 1.34 24.86
CA LYS A 148 -2.63 0.20 24.87
C LYS A 148 -2.09 -0.99 24.09
N GLY A 149 -1.45 -0.71 22.96
CA GLY A 149 -0.86 -1.72 22.10
C GLY A 149 -0.45 -1.17 20.75
N SER A 150 -0.10 -2.08 19.84
CA SER A 150 0.32 -1.71 18.49
C SER A 150 0.01 -2.83 17.50
N PHE A 151 -0.19 -2.46 16.24
CA PHE A 151 -0.35 -3.35 15.11
C PHE A 151 0.45 -2.81 13.91
N ALA A 152 0.77 -3.66 12.94
CA ALA A 152 1.66 -3.29 11.86
C ALA A 152 1.21 -3.86 10.52
N ILE A 153 1.69 -3.22 9.45
CA ILE A 153 1.57 -3.70 8.08
C ILE A 153 2.91 -3.53 7.38
N THR A 154 3.30 -4.50 6.56
CA THR A 154 4.51 -4.43 5.72
C THR A 154 4.16 -3.90 4.34
N VAL A 155 4.92 -2.93 3.85
CA VAL A 155 4.81 -2.42 2.49
C VAL A 155 6.09 -2.74 1.74
N ASN A 156 5.94 -3.46 0.63
CA ASN A 156 7.02 -3.77 -0.31
C ASN A 156 6.90 -2.85 -1.51
N TYR A 157 7.75 -1.85 -1.59
CA TYR A 157 7.84 -0.94 -2.73
C TYR A 157 8.78 -1.50 -3.78
N GLN A 158 8.46 -1.25 -5.06
CA GLN A 158 9.24 -1.73 -6.19
C GLN A 158 9.21 -0.71 -7.32
N TYR A 159 10.38 -0.35 -7.83
CA TYR A 159 10.54 0.57 -8.95
C TYR A 159 11.49 -0.02 -9.98
N GLY A 160 11.04 -0.12 -11.25
CA GLY A 160 11.86 -0.58 -12.37
C GLY A 160 12.35 -2.03 -12.30
N VAL A 161 11.96 -2.80 -11.28
CA VAL A 161 12.43 -4.18 -11.11
C VAL A 161 11.85 -5.08 -12.20
N ALA A 162 12.69 -5.47 -13.14
CA ALA A 162 12.33 -6.37 -14.21
C ALA A 162 11.98 -7.76 -13.64
N GLY A 163 10.76 -8.24 -13.89
CA GLY A 163 10.33 -9.61 -13.53
C GLY A 163 9.14 -9.70 -12.61
N ILE A 164 8.66 -8.61 -12.03
CA ILE A 164 7.35 -8.61 -11.39
C ILE A 164 6.35 -8.20 -12.46
N THR A 165 5.51 -9.15 -12.81
CA THR A 165 4.38 -8.90 -13.68
C THR A 165 3.62 -7.71 -13.08
N ALA A 166 3.86 -6.52 -13.64
CA ALA A 166 2.89 -5.46 -13.47
C ALA A 166 1.56 -6.14 -13.73
N THR A 167 0.63 -6.05 -12.80
CA THR A 167 -0.71 -6.57 -13.02
C THR A 167 -1.14 -5.96 -14.35
N ILE A 168 -1.08 -6.77 -15.40
CA ILE A 168 -1.45 -6.35 -16.74
C ILE A 168 -2.89 -5.91 -16.57
N VAL A 169 -3.10 -4.61 -16.54
CA VAL A 169 -4.43 -4.04 -16.81
C VAL A 169 -4.82 -4.67 -18.12
N LYS A 170 -5.76 -5.59 -18.03
CA LYS A 170 -6.21 -6.45 -19.11
C LYS A 170 -6.34 -5.63 -20.40
N ASN A 171 -5.50 -5.95 -21.40
CA ASN A 171 -5.77 -5.65 -22.81
C ASN A 171 -6.04 -4.19 -23.20
N VAL A 172 -5.22 -3.26 -22.77
CA VAL A 172 -5.21 -1.97 -23.46
C VAL A 172 -4.36 -2.14 -24.71
N LYS A 173 -5.03 -2.43 -25.82
CA LYS A 173 -4.39 -2.56 -27.13
C LYS A 173 -3.72 -1.24 -27.50
N PHE A 174 -2.45 -1.30 -27.90
CA PHE A 174 -1.77 -0.16 -28.51
C PHE A 174 -2.52 0.26 -29.78
N GLN A 175 -2.93 1.51 -29.84
CA GLN A 175 -3.61 2.04 -31.02
C GLN A 175 -2.63 2.62 -32.02
N ALA A 176 -1.63 3.37 -31.56
CA ALA A 176 -0.57 3.97 -32.38
C ALA A 176 0.65 4.37 -31.55
N ALA A 177 1.83 4.37 -32.16
CA ALA A 177 3.06 4.93 -31.62
C ALA A 177 3.57 6.05 -32.51
N PHE A 178 4.11 7.12 -31.91
CA PHE A 178 4.62 8.28 -32.61
C PHE A 178 6.02 8.65 -32.09
N ASP A 179 6.88 9.22 -32.92
CA ASP A 179 8.10 9.88 -32.48
C ASP A 179 7.81 11.27 -31.89
N LEU A 180 8.85 11.93 -31.37
CA LEU A 180 8.70 13.29 -30.79
C LEU A 180 8.29 14.36 -31.82
N SER A 181 8.41 14.07 -33.10
CA SER A 181 7.96 14.96 -34.19
C SER A 181 6.52 14.66 -34.63
N GLY A 182 5.82 13.73 -33.97
CA GLY A 182 4.47 13.34 -34.28
C GLY A 182 4.35 12.34 -35.46
N ARG A 183 5.46 11.81 -35.97
CA ARG A 183 5.45 10.84 -37.06
C ARG A 183 5.10 9.45 -36.51
N ARG A 184 4.18 8.75 -37.14
CA ARG A 184 3.78 7.42 -36.75
C ARG A 184 4.91 6.41 -36.88
N LEU A 185 5.14 5.64 -35.85
CA LEU A 185 6.17 4.60 -35.77
C LEU A 185 5.55 3.20 -35.88
N ALA A 186 6.32 2.25 -36.41
CA ALA A 186 6.00 0.84 -36.27
C ALA A 186 6.13 0.42 -34.79
N ILE A 187 5.16 -0.35 -34.31
CA ILE A 187 5.15 -0.84 -32.91
C ILE A 187 6.39 -1.73 -32.69
N GLY A 188 7.16 -1.42 -31.65
CA GLY A 188 8.34 -2.21 -31.27
C GLY A 188 9.70 -1.61 -31.64
N LYS A 189 9.75 -0.41 -32.24
CA LYS A 189 11.01 0.28 -32.52
C LYS A 189 11.69 0.71 -31.21
N ARG A 190 13.04 0.55 -31.16
CA ARG A 190 13.84 1.02 -30.00
C ARG A 190 13.91 2.54 -29.99
N GLY A 191 13.93 3.13 -28.79
CA GLY A 191 14.03 4.56 -28.56
C GLY A 191 12.79 5.13 -27.87
N LEU A 192 12.77 6.47 -27.73
CA LEU A 192 11.68 7.18 -27.12
C LEU A 192 10.49 7.29 -28.08
N SER A 193 9.33 6.88 -27.64
CA SER A 193 8.08 6.98 -28.42
C SER A 193 6.91 7.45 -27.55
N ILE A 194 5.97 8.13 -28.17
CA ILE A 194 4.69 8.51 -27.58
C ILE A 194 3.66 7.49 -28.06
N VAL A 195 3.04 6.78 -27.14
CA VAL A 195 2.10 5.71 -27.45
C VAL A 195 0.70 6.13 -27.04
N ARG A 196 -0.24 6.05 -28.00
CA ARG A 196 -1.67 6.21 -27.74
C ARG A 196 -2.27 4.83 -27.47
N MET A 197 -2.94 4.72 -26.35
CA MET A 197 -3.64 3.50 -25.94
C MET A 197 -5.07 3.48 -26.46
N ALA A 198 -5.69 2.31 -26.48
CA ALA A 198 -7.08 2.15 -26.98
C ALA A 198 -8.14 2.83 -26.07
N ASP A 199 -7.80 3.10 -24.81
CA ASP A 199 -8.61 3.87 -23.87
C ASP A 199 -8.49 5.40 -24.07
N GLY A 200 -7.72 5.85 -25.09
CA GLY A 200 -7.47 7.25 -25.40
C GLY A 200 -6.31 7.88 -24.62
N THR A 201 -5.75 7.20 -23.63
CA THR A 201 -4.59 7.71 -22.89
C THR A 201 -3.33 7.73 -23.74
N VAL A 202 -2.43 8.67 -23.43
CA VAL A 202 -1.15 8.85 -24.13
C VAL A 202 -0.03 8.62 -23.13
N ARG A 203 0.95 7.79 -23.49
CA ARG A 203 2.09 7.48 -22.62
C ARG A 203 3.39 7.65 -23.37
N LYS A 204 4.41 8.14 -22.65
CA LYS A 204 5.80 8.14 -23.11
C LYS A 204 6.42 6.78 -22.79
N VAL A 205 6.99 6.14 -23.79
CA VAL A 205 7.61 4.81 -23.66
C VAL A 205 9.03 4.87 -24.18
N VAL A 206 9.98 4.36 -23.41
CA VAL A 206 11.36 4.12 -23.79
C VAL A 206 11.57 2.62 -23.94
N LYS A 207 12.11 2.18 -25.06
CA LYS A 207 12.45 0.77 -25.33
C LYS A 207 13.91 0.62 -25.72
#